data_01ed4d233af7157e632da312e6a26fe8
#
_entry.id   01ed4d233af7157e632da312e6a26fe8
#
_cell.length_a   1.000
_cell.length_b   1.000
_cell.length_c   1.000
_cell.angle_alpha   90.00
_cell.angle_beta   90.00
_cell.angle_gamma   90.00
#
_symmetry.space_group_name_H-M   'P 1'
#
loop_
_entity.id
_entity.type
_entity.pdbx_description
1 polymer ?
#
loop_
_entity_poly.entity_id
_entity_poly.type
_entity_poly.pdbx_seq_one_letter_code
_entity_poly.pdbx_strand_id
1 'polypeptide(L)'
;MKSLIALSLSATLLASCAGWTPSRGSDALKVASWNLEHLAERDGEGCAPRTEADYARLREHAIALGADVIAFQEVQNRAAAERVFDPALYDVVMSGRPPSTRSGECRGRPGLFIQNQAVGFAVRKGIPWRRNPDLSALALGNPDLRWGVDITVSRGRPVRLLAVHLKSGCNAGRDPADPDCPVLFDQLPILEGWTEARAREGAAFVVLGDWNRRVAGAGDAFLADLNDGEPAGSMLTLTSGNRPAGCKVRYREYIDFIATGVRASERTVAGSFEEYDYGGVPEDEHPSDHCPIAVRIAG
;
A
#
# COMPACT_ATOMS: atom_id res chain seq x y z
N MET A 1 70.17 -44.13 36.04
CA MET A 1 68.71 -44.16 36.24
C MET A 1 68.27 -42.69 36.14
N LYS A 2 67.73 -42.27 35.00
CA LYS A 2 67.24 -40.90 34.73
C LYS A 2 65.72 -40.97 34.59
N SER A 3 65.00 -40.40 35.55
CA SER A 3 63.55 -40.30 35.51
C SER A 3 63.13 -39.14 34.59
N LEU A 4 62.32 -39.45 33.58
CA LEU A 4 61.65 -38.46 32.72
C LEU A 4 60.28 -38.16 33.35
N ILE A 5 60.08 -36.90 33.68
CA ILE A 5 58.78 -36.32 34.10
C ILE A 5 58.08 -35.81 32.83
N ALA A 6 56.94 -36.46 32.52
CA ALA A 6 56.06 -36.02 31.44
C ALA A 6 55.12 -34.89 31.96
N LEU A 7 55.19 -33.70 31.40
CA LEU A 7 54.26 -32.61 31.65
C LEU A 7 53.10 -32.75 30.66
N SER A 8 51.90 -33.04 31.17
CA SER A 8 50.68 -33.01 30.39
C SER A 8 50.09 -31.58 30.36
N LEU A 9 50.07 -30.96 29.17
CA LEU A 9 49.42 -29.67 28.94
C LEU A 9 47.91 -29.94 28.67
N SER A 10 47.05 -29.58 29.62
CA SER A 10 45.61 -29.61 29.42
C SER A 10 45.20 -28.29 28.74
N ALA A 11 44.80 -28.37 27.46
CA ALA A 11 44.21 -27.26 26.73
C ALA A 11 42.72 -27.12 27.08
N THR A 12 42.37 -26.09 27.84
CA THR A 12 40.99 -25.72 28.10
C THR A 12 40.42 -24.96 26.88
N LEU A 13 39.54 -25.59 26.11
CA LEU A 13 38.74 -24.95 25.06
C LEU A 13 37.66 -24.11 25.74
N LEU A 14 37.86 -22.76 25.72
CA LEU A 14 36.81 -21.81 26.02
C LEU A 14 35.86 -21.76 24.83
N ALA A 15 34.72 -22.41 24.90
CA ALA A 15 33.60 -22.23 23.99
C ALA A 15 33.00 -20.84 24.25
N SER A 16 33.32 -19.88 23.40
CA SER A 16 32.62 -18.59 23.38
C SER A 16 31.20 -18.81 22.83
N CYS A 17 30.21 -18.86 23.71
CA CYS A 17 28.81 -18.66 23.34
C CYS A 17 28.66 -17.23 22.80
N ALA A 18 28.76 -17.07 21.47
CA ALA A 18 28.31 -15.86 20.82
C ALA A 18 26.78 -15.79 21.06
N GLY A 19 26.39 -15.02 22.04
CA GLY A 19 24.98 -14.70 22.29
C GLY A 19 24.38 -14.10 21.03
N TRP A 20 23.49 -14.84 20.41
CA TRP A 20 22.64 -14.31 19.33
C TRP A 20 21.75 -13.25 19.97
N THR A 21 22.15 -11.96 19.88
CA THR A 21 21.27 -10.85 20.18
C THR A 21 20.32 -10.76 18.98
N PRO A 22 18.99 -11.01 19.12
CA PRO A 22 18.07 -10.73 18.05
C PRO A 22 18.23 -9.24 17.72
N SER A 23 18.54 -8.92 16.47
CA SER A 23 18.51 -7.54 15.99
C SER A 23 17.11 -7.02 16.36
N ARG A 24 17.04 -5.97 17.20
CA ARG A 24 15.78 -5.24 17.40
C ARG A 24 15.36 -4.82 16.01
N GLY A 25 14.29 -5.44 15.48
CA GLY A 25 13.68 -5.01 14.25
C GLY A 25 13.51 -3.49 14.34
N SER A 26 13.84 -2.77 13.29
CA SER A 26 13.76 -1.30 13.29
C SER A 26 12.42 -0.88 13.89
N ASP A 27 12.39 0.05 14.86
CA ASP A 27 11.16 0.59 15.46
C ASP A 27 10.27 1.31 14.42
N ALA A 28 10.69 1.31 13.15
CA ALA A 28 9.97 1.91 12.04
C ALA A 28 8.93 0.96 11.46
N LEU A 29 7.72 1.46 11.29
CA LEU A 29 6.61 0.81 10.62
C LEU A 29 6.83 0.85 9.10
N LYS A 30 6.92 -0.29 8.41
CA LYS A 30 6.91 -0.35 6.95
C LYS A 30 5.48 -0.42 6.46
N VAL A 31 5.04 0.63 5.75
CA VAL A 31 3.72 0.69 5.11
C VAL A 31 3.88 0.59 3.60
N ALA A 32 2.96 -0.11 2.94
CA ALA A 32 2.97 -0.32 1.51
C ALA A 32 1.59 -0.09 0.89
N SER A 33 1.56 0.16 -0.41
CA SER A 33 0.36 0.15 -1.24
C SER A 33 0.55 -0.80 -2.41
N TRP A 34 -0.49 -1.55 -2.76
CA TRP A 34 -0.47 -2.50 -3.86
C TRP A 34 -1.86 -2.67 -4.49
N ASN A 35 -2.04 -2.20 -5.71
CA ASN A 35 -3.20 -2.57 -6.52
C ASN A 35 -2.98 -4.00 -7.05
N LEU A 36 -3.94 -4.89 -6.77
CA LEU A 36 -3.86 -6.34 -7.07
C LEU A 36 -4.54 -6.73 -8.39
N GLU A 37 -4.83 -5.76 -9.25
CA GLU A 37 -5.39 -5.96 -10.58
C GLU A 37 -6.53 -7.00 -10.60
N HIS A 38 -7.75 -6.54 -10.31
CA HIS A 38 -8.96 -7.39 -10.37
C HIS A 38 -8.85 -8.73 -9.63
N LEU A 39 -8.28 -8.74 -8.41
CA LEU A 39 -8.11 -9.95 -7.61
C LEU A 39 -9.47 -10.58 -7.29
N ALA A 40 -9.77 -11.70 -7.92
CA ALA A 40 -11.01 -12.48 -7.74
C ALA A 40 -10.88 -13.52 -6.62
N GLU A 41 -12.02 -14.05 -6.15
CA GLU A 41 -12.04 -15.13 -5.16
C GLU A 41 -11.70 -16.49 -5.77
N ARG A 42 -12.16 -16.74 -7.01
CA ARG A 42 -12.02 -18.03 -7.66
C ARG A 42 -11.04 -18.00 -8.81
N ASP A 43 -10.45 -19.16 -9.08
CA ASP A 43 -9.60 -19.35 -10.24
C ASP A 43 -10.37 -19.06 -11.54
N GLY A 44 -9.72 -18.38 -12.47
CA GLY A 44 -10.28 -18.06 -13.78
C GLY A 44 -11.31 -16.93 -13.80
N GLU A 45 -11.68 -16.34 -12.66
CA GLU A 45 -12.63 -15.22 -12.60
C GLU A 45 -11.92 -13.83 -12.64
N GLY A 46 -12.73 -12.80 -12.89
CA GLY A 46 -12.27 -11.40 -12.95
C GLY A 46 -11.57 -11.05 -14.25
N CYS A 47 -11.17 -9.80 -14.38
CA CYS A 47 -10.50 -9.30 -15.58
C CYS A 47 -9.01 -9.66 -15.65
N ALA A 48 -8.43 -10.14 -14.58
CA ALA A 48 -7.10 -10.74 -14.50
C ALA A 48 -7.24 -12.16 -13.94
N PRO A 49 -7.71 -13.13 -14.76
CA PRO A 49 -7.96 -14.49 -14.30
C PRO A 49 -6.66 -15.15 -13.84
N ARG A 50 -6.69 -15.76 -12.65
CA ARG A 50 -5.53 -16.37 -12.01
C ARG A 50 -5.78 -17.83 -11.71
N THR A 51 -4.72 -18.61 -11.63
CA THR A 51 -4.68 -19.98 -11.13
C THR A 51 -4.18 -20.00 -9.68
N GLU A 52 -4.29 -21.13 -8.97
CA GLU A 52 -3.71 -21.25 -7.62
C GLU A 52 -2.20 -20.96 -7.61
N ALA A 53 -1.47 -21.29 -8.68
CA ALA A 53 -0.05 -20.96 -8.80
C ALA A 53 0.20 -19.45 -8.84
N ASP A 54 -0.70 -18.68 -9.47
CA ASP A 54 -0.61 -17.21 -9.51
C ASP A 54 -0.89 -16.61 -8.13
N TYR A 55 -1.87 -17.13 -7.39
CA TYR A 55 -2.11 -16.72 -6.00
C TYR A 55 -0.93 -17.08 -5.08
N ALA A 56 -0.29 -18.23 -5.29
CA ALA A 56 0.91 -18.59 -4.54
C ALA A 56 2.04 -17.58 -4.77
N ARG A 57 2.27 -17.17 -6.02
CA ARG A 57 3.25 -16.10 -6.36
C ARG A 57 2.90 -14.77 -5.70
N LEU A 58 1.62 -14.36 -5.72
CA LEU A 58 1.19 -13.14 -5.02
C LEU A 58 1.48 -13.21 -3.51
N ARG A 59 1.24 -14.36 -2.87
CA ARG A 59 1.59 -14.59 -1.44
C ARG A 59 3.09 -14.44 -1.18
N GLU A 60 3.91 -15.04 -2.04
CA GLU A 60 5.37 -14.92 -1.95
C GLU A 60 5.83 -13.47 -2.05
N HIS A 61 5.28 -12.70 -2.98
CA HIS A 61 5.59 -11.27 -3.13
C HIS A 61 5.08 -10.45 -1.93
N ALA A 62 3.91 -10.74 -1.37
CA ALA A 62 3.41 -10.09 -0.16
C ALA A 62 4.35 -10.32 1.04
N ILE A 63 4.91 -11.53 1.15
CA ILE A 63 5.90 -11.87 2.19
C ILE A 63 7.24 -11.18 1.92
N ALA A 64 7.73 -11.24 0.67
CA ALA A 64 9.02 -10.65 0.26
C ALA A 64 9.03 -9.12 0.40
N LEU A 65 7.90 -8.45 0.14
CA LEU A 65 7.73 -7.01 0.38
C LEU A 65 8.01 -6.65 1.84
N GLY A 66 7.77 -7.57 2.79
CA GLY A 66 8.14 -7.42 4.20
C GLY A 66 7.48 -6.22 4.88
N ALA A 67 6.33 -5.76 4.39
CA ALA A 67 5.60 -4.65 4.98
C ALA A 67 4.82 -5.08 6.23
N ASP A 68 4.71 -4.17 7.20
CA ASP A 68 3.90 -4.35 8.39
C ASP A 68 2.41 -4.11 8.10
N VAL A 69 2.14 -3.20 7.14
CA VAL A 69 0.79 -2.85 6.68
C VAL A 69 0.81 -2.67 5.17
N ILE A 70 -0.11 -3.33 4.47
CA ILE A 70 -0.28 -3.21 3.02
C ILE A 70 -1.69 -2.70 2.75
N ALA A 71 -1.83 -1.49 2.21
CA ALA A 71 -3.06 -1.04 1.60
C ALA A 71 -3.22 -1.74 0.25
N PHE A 72 -4.37 -2.33 -0.01
CA PHE A 72 -4.61 -2.99 -1.28
C PHE A 72 -5.84 -2.42 -2.00
N GLN A 73 -5.83 -2.52 -3.32
CA GLN A 73 -6.90 -2.08 -4.20
C GLN A 73 -7.30 -3.21 -5.16
N GLU A 74 -8.49 -3.08 -5.75
CA GLU A 74 -9.06 -4.00 -6.75
C GLU A 74 -9.28 -5.43 -6.27
N VAL A 75 -9.66 -5.61 -5.03
CA VAL A 75 -9.93 -6.93 -4.44
C VAL A 75 -11.43 -7.18 -4.36
N GLN A 76 -11.89 -8.33 -4.84
CA GLN A 76 -13.30 -8.66 -4.92
C GLN A 76 -13.97 -8.67 -3.54
N ASN A 77 -13.37 -9.36 -2.57
CA ASN A 77 -13.88 -9.54 -1.23
C ASN A 77 -12.79 -10.04 -0.27
N ARG A 78 -13.18 -10.31 0.98
CA ARG A 78 -12.26 -10.84 2.00
C ARG A 78 -11.64 -12.17 1.60
N ALA A 79 -12.40 -13.10 1.04
CA ALA A 79 -11.89 -14.42 0.65
C ALA A 79 -10.81 -14.29 -0.44
N ALA A 80 -11.01 -13.38 -1.41
CA ALA A 80 -9.97 -13.06 -2.40
C ALA A 80 -8.70 -12.48 -1.74
N ALA A 81 -8.85 -11.53 -0.80
CA ALA A 81 -7.71 -10.96 -0.09
C ALA A 81 -6.94 -12.03 0.71
N GLU A 82 -7.64 -12.94 1.36
CA GLU A 82 -7.06 -14.02 2.18
C GLU A 82 -6.34 -15.09 1.34
N ARG A 83 -6.57 -15.14 0.02
CA ARG A 83 -5.75 -15.95 -0.90
C ARG A 83 -4.33 -15.40 -1.05
N VAL A 84 -4.12 -14.10 -0.83
CA VAL A 84 -2.82 -13.44 -0.93
C VAL A 84 -2.23 -13.15 0.46
N PHE A 85 -3.05 -12.67 1.36
CA PHE A 85 -2.66 -12.29 2.72
C PHE A 85 -3.10 -13.38 3.70
N ASP A 86 -2.24 -14.37 3.93
CA ASP A 86 -2.49 -15.52 4.81
C ASP A 86 -3.06 -15.04 6.16
N PRO A 87 -4.27 -15.50 6.57
CA PRO A 87 -4.87 -15.16 7.85
C PRO A 87 -4.06 -15.58 9.07
N ALA A 88 -3.10 -16.49 8.92
CA ALA A 88 -2.14 -16.81 9.99
C ALA A 88 -1.12 -15.67 10.21
N LEU A 89 -0.85 -14.84 9.20
CA LEU A 89 0.15 -13.78 9.20
C LEU A 89 -0.45 -12.38 9.24
N TYR A 90 -1.65 -12.20 8.72
CA TYR A 90 -2.29 -10.89 8.54
C TYR A 90 -3.71 -10.84 9.09
N ASP A 91 -4.10 -9.68 9.58
CA ASP A 91 -5.49 -9.29 9.77
C ASP A 91 -5.94 -8.51 8.53
N VAL A 92 -6.95 -9.03 7.82
CA VAL A 92 -7.52 -8.36 6.63
C VAL A 92 -8.65 -7.43 7.04
N VAL A 93 -8.57 -6.17 6.61
CA VAL A 93 -9.58 -5.12 6.87
C VAL A 93 -10.17 -4.67 5.54
N MET A 94 -11.37 -5.09 5.21
CA MET A 94 -12.05 -4.70 3.97
C MET A 94 -12.85 -3.41 4.15
N SER A 95 -13.04 -2.67 3.06
CA SER A 95 -14.03 -1.59 2.99
C SER A 95 -15.41 -2.08 3.41
N GLY A 96 -16.15 -1.25 4.16
CA GLY A 96 -17.55 -1.48 4.49
C GLY A 96 -18.51 -1.18 3.34
N ARG A 97 -18.01 -0.76 2.17
CA ARG A 97 -18.83 -0.52 0.98
C ARG A 97 -19.56 -1.79 0.57
N PRO A 98 -20.88 -1.73 0.31
CA PRO A 98 -21.59 -2.83 -0.32
C PRO A 98 -20.91 -3.23 -1.64
N PRO A 99 -21.02 -4.50 -2.07
CA PRO A 99 -20.52 -4.90 -3.37
C PRO A 99 -21.05 -3.99 -4.49
N SER A 100 -20.20 -3.65 -5.44
CA SER A 100 -20.57 -2.86 -6.61
C SER A 100 -21.64 -3.59 -7.41
N THR A 101 -22.60 -2.85 -7.95
CA THR A 101 -23.60 -3.36 -8.87
C THR A 101 -23.06 -3.44 -10.31
N ARG A 102 -21.87 -2.91 -10.54
CA ARG A 102 -21.22 -2.93 -11.84
C ARG A 102 -20.87 -4.36 -12.24
N SER A 103 -21.54 -4.84 -13.29
CA SER A 103 -21.31 -6.15 -13.89
C SER A 103 -21.12 -5.96 -15.39
N GLY A 104 -19.95 -5.53 -15.81
CA GLY A 104 -19.60 -5.39 -17.22
C GLY A 104 -18.63 -6.46 -17.66
N GLU A 105 -18.63 -6.76 -18.95
CA GLU A 105 -17.58 -7.56 -19.54
C GLU A 105 -16.23 -6.82 -19.51
N CYS A 106 -15.16 -7.55 -19.28
CA CYS A 106 -13.81 -6.97 -19.20
C CYS A 106 -13.38 -6.46 -20.57
N ARG A 107 -12.86 -5.24 -20.61
CA ARG A 107 -12.44 -4.63 -21.87
C ARG A 107 -11.39 -5.48 -22.58
N GLY A 108 -11.68 -5.90 -23.82
CA GLY A 108 -10.77 -6.72 -24.63
C GLY A 108 -10.61 -8.16 -24.18
N ARG A 109 -11.44 -8.63 -23.24
CA ARG A 109 -11.42 -10.01 -22.71
C ARG A 109 -12.83 -10.60 -22.70
N PRO A 110 -13.39 -11.01 -23.87
CA PRO A 110 -14.74 -11.55 -23.96
C PRO A 110 -14.96 -12.76 -23.04
N GLY A 111 -16.12 -12.83 -22.40
CA GLY A 111 -16.48 -13.91 -21.47
C GLY A 111 -15.94 -13.73 -20.04
N LEU A 112 -15.08 -12.73 -19.78
CA LEU A 112 -14.66 -12.35 -18.43
C LEU A 112 -15.45 -11.12 -17.96
N PHE A 113 -15.80 -11.11 -16.67
CA PHE A 113 -16.65 -10.06 -16.10
C PHE A 113 -15.94 -9.34 -14.94
N ILE A 114 -16.15 -8.02 -14.87
CA ILE A 114 -15.64 -7.19 -13.79
C ILE A 114 -16.25 -7.68 -12.48
N GLN A 115 -15.38 -8.01 -11.53
CA GLN A 115 -15.76 -8.30 -10.15
C GLN A 115 -15.76 -7.03 -9.31
N ASN A 116 -16.28 -7.11 -8.07
CA ASN A 116 -16.18 -5.99 -7.15
C ASN A 116 -14.71 -5.60 -6.92
N GLN A 117 -14.44 -4.29 -6.92
CA GLN A 117 -13.12 -3.71 -6.70
C GLN A 117 -13.11 -2.98 -5.35
N ALA A 118 -12.93 -3.74 -4.27
CA ALA A 118 -12.83 -3.16 -2.94
C ALA A 118 -11.41 -2.68 -2.62
N VAL A 119 -11.34 -1.78 -1.65
CA VAL A 119 -10.12 -1.29 -1.00
C VAL A 119 -10.02 -1.91 0.38
N GLY A 120 -8.81 -2.07 0.90
CA GLY A 120 -8.62 -2.59 2.25
C GLY A 120 -7.18 -2.51 2.72
N PHE A 121 -6.94 -3.14 3.86
CA PHE A 121 -5.62 -3.31 4.45
C PHE A 121 -5.37 -4.77 4.84
N ALA A 122 -4.14 -5.22 4.66
CA ALA A 122 -3.56 -6.37 5.33
C ALA A 122 -2.58 -5.86 6.39
N VAL A 123 -2.89 -6.09 7.65
CA VAL A 123 -2.06 -5.68 8.80
C VAL A 123 -1.37 -6.91 9.35
N ARG A 124 -0.03 -6.91 9.43
CA ARG A 124 0.73 -8.02 9.98
C ARG A 124 0.32 -8.26 11.44
N LYS A 125 0.07 -9.52 11.79
CA LYS A 125 -0.28 -9.90 13.16
C LYS A 125 0.79 -9.46 14.15
N GLY A 126 0.33 -8.97 15.30
CA GLY A 126 1.21 -8.38 16.31
C GLY A 126 1.44 -6.87 16.17
N ILE A 127 1.02 -6.26 15.06
CA ILE A 127 0.94 -4.80 14.94
C ILE A 127 -0.38 -4.33 15.54
N PRO A 128 -0.39 -3.51 16.60
CA PRO A 128 -1.63 -2.96 17.16
C PRO A 128 -2.32 -2.04 16.15
N TRP A 129 -3.58 -2.27 15.92
CA TRP A 129 -4.38 -1.44 15.01
C TRP A 129 -5.83 -1.30 15.50
N ARG A 130 -6.50 -0.27 15.01
CA ARG A 130 -7.94 -0.09 15.16
C ARG A 130 -8.56 0.45 13.88
N ARG A 131 -9.80 0.03 13.62
CA ARG A 131 -10.59 0.58 12.53
C ARG A 131 -11.15 1.95 12.94
N ASN A 132 -11.18 2.87 11.99
CA ASN A 132 -11.93 4.12 12.05
C ASN A 132 -13.13 4.03 11.07
N PRO A 133 -14.07 4.97 11.09
CA PRO A 133 -15.10 5.05 10.07
C PRO A 133 -14.49 5.21 8.67
N ASP A 134 -14.98 4.42 7.72
CA ASP A 134 -14.56 4.53 6.32
C ASP A 134 -14.94 5.90 5.75
N LEU A 135 -14.13 6.42 4.83
CA LEU A 135 -14.42 7.65 4.10
C LEU A 135 -15.40 7.35 2.95
N SER A 136 -16.66 7.08 3.31
CA SER A 136 -17.70 6.66 2.37
C SER A 136 -18.09 7.76 1.38
N ALA A 137 -17.90 9.03 1.75
CA ALA A 137 -18.20 10.18 0.90
C ALA A 137 -17.40 10.18 -0.42
N LEU A 138 -16.22 9.49 -0.47
CA LEU A 138 -15.46 9.33 -1.73
C LEU A 138 -16.27 8.65 -2.85
N ALA A 139 -17.35 7.93 -2.50
CA ALA A 139 -18.24 7.34 -3.50
C ALA A 139 -19.17 8.37 -4.16
N LEU A 140 -19.28 9.61 -3.69
CA LEU A 140 -20.13 10.65 -4.27
C LEU A 140 -21.59 10.22 -4.49
N GLY A 141 -22.09 9.30 -3.64
CA GLY A 141 -23.41 8.69 -3.80
C GLY A 141 -23.49 7.62 -4.91
N ASN A 142 -22.42 7.36 -5.64
CA ASN A 142 -22.37 6.32 -6.68
C ASN A 142 -21.89 4.99 -6.06
N PRO A 143 -22.71 3.90 -6.10
CA PRO A 143 -22.35 2.62 -5.49
C PRO A 143 -21.14 1.93 -6.16
N ASP A 144 -20.77 2.34 -7.37
CA ASP A 144 -19.63 1.77 -8.10
C ASP A 144 -18.30 2.45 -7.79
N LEU A 145 -18.31 3.62 -7.13
CA LEU A 145 -17.09 4.26 -6.65
C LEU A 145 -16.66 3.69 -5.29
N ARG A 146 -15.37 3.69 -5.05
CA ARG A 146 -14.76 3.07 -3.87
C ARG A 146 -14.82 4.01 -2.66
N TRP A 147 -14.95 3.42 -1.47
CA TRP A 147 -14.79 4.13 -0.20
C TRP A 147 -13.33 4.10 0.22
N GLY A 148 -12.86 5.13 0.90
CA GLY A 148 -11.57 5.08 1.58
C GLY A 148 -11.68 4.23 2.86
N VAL A 149 -10.71 3.34 3.09
CA VAL A 149 -10.62 2.57 4.34
C VAL A 149 -9.66 3.27 5.29
N ASP A 150 -10.11 3.53 6.50
CA ASP A 150 -9.38 4.29 7.51
C ASP A 150 -9.04 3.41 8.71
N ILE A 151 -7.74 3.31 9.02
CA ILE A 151 -7.25 2.60 10.21
C ILE A 151 -6.21 3.45 10.94
N THR A 152 -6.04 3.19 12.23
CA THR A 152 -4.89 3.69 13.00
C THR A 152 -4.02 2.51 13.38
N VAL A 153 -2.73 2.58 13.12
CA VAL A 153 -1.74 1.57 13.50
C VAL A 153 -0.72 2.17 14.43
N SER A 154 -0.07 1.33 15.25
CA SER A 154 0.95 1.77 16.20
C SER A 154 2.13 0.82 16.22
N ARG A 155 3.31 1.38 15.98
CA ARG A 155 4.59 0.79 16.37
C ARG A 155 5.36 1.91 17.07
N GLY A 156 5.12 2.06 18.38
CA GLY A 156 5.46 3.28 19.13
C GLY A 156 4.33 4.32 19.03
N ARG A 157 4.56 5.46 18.38
CA ARG A 157 3.53 6.50 18.20
C ARG A 157 2.53 6.14 17.10
N PRO A 158 1.22 6.42 17.30
CA PRO A 158 0.21 6.08 16.31
C PRO A 158 0.39 6.84 14.99
N VAL A 159 -0.02 6.18 13.90
CA VAL A 159 -0.16 6.76 12.56
C VAL A 159 -1.53 6.38 12.01
N ARG A 160 -2.25 7.34 11.45
CA ARG A 160 -3.52 7.12 10.77
C ARG A 160 -3.29 6.91 9.29
N LEU A 161 -3.85 5.84 8.74
CA LEU A 161 -3.68 5.44 7.35
C LEU A 161 -5.04 5.45 6.66
N LEU A 162 -5.12 6.13 5.52
CA LEU A 162 -6.28 6.10 4.63
C LEU A 162 -5.89 5.42 3.32
N ALA A 163 -6.42 4.22 3.08
CA ALA A 163 -6.29 3.55 1.80
C ALA A 163 -7.35 4.07 0.82
N VAL A 164 -6.91 4.48 -0.37
CA VAL A 164 -7.78 5.01 -1.41
C VAL A 164 -7.60 4.25 -2.73
N HIS A 165 -8.65 4.30 -3.57
CA HIS A 165 -8.61 3.98 -4.98
C HIS A 165 -9.52 4.98 -5.68
N LEU A 166 -8.93 6.07 -6.19
CA LEU A 166 -9.68 7.19 -6.75
C LEU A 166 -10.24 6.86 -8.14
N LYS A 167 -11.03 7.76 -8.70
CA LYS A 167 -11.63 7.59 -10.02
C LYS A 167 -10.57 7.54 -11.10
N SER A 168 -10.59 6.48 -11.90
CA SER A 168 -9.70 6.31 -13.05
C SER A 168 -10.19 7.10 -14.28
N GLY A 169 -9.28 7.33 -15.24
CA GLY A 169 -9.57 7.98 -16.52
C GLY A 169 -8.96 9.38 -16.65
N CYS A 170 -8.95 10.18 -15.58
CA CYS A 170 -8.37 11.52 -15.56
C CYS A 170 -6.90 11.51 -15.10
N ASN A 171 -6.00 11.02 -15.93
CA ASN A 171 -4.61 10.76 -15.56
C ASN A 171 -3.75 12.04 -15.40
N ALA A 172 -4.12 13.13 -16.06
CA ALA A 172 -3.43 14.42 -16.01
C ALA A 172 -4.37 15.54 -16.53
N GLY A 173 -4.02 16.79 -16.25
CA GLY A 173 -4.83 17.95 -16.67
C GLY A 173 -6.17 18.04 -15.93
N ARG A 174 -7.06 18.87 -16.43
CA ARG A 174 -8.45 19.03 -15.96
C ARG A 174 -9.33 19.38 -17.15
N ASP A 175 -9.56 18.39 -18.03
CA ASP A 175 -10.43 18.59 -19.19
C ASP A 175 -11.88 18.33 -18.77
N PRO A 176 -12.76 19.36 -18.77
CA PRO A 176 -14.16 19.19 -18.42
C PRO A 176 -14.95 18.38 -19.47
N ALA A 177 -14.41 18.20 -20.68
CA ALA A 177 -15.01 17.36 -21.72
C ALA A 177 -14.69 15.87 -21.49
N ASP A 178 -13.69 15.53 -20.69
CA ASP A 178 -13.42 14.17 -20.26
C ASP A 178 -14.43 13.78 -19.16
N PRO A 179 -15.26 12.73 -19.34
CA PRO A 179 -16.30 12.39 -18.38
C PRO A 179 -15.76 11.93 -17.01
N ASP A 180 -14.50 11.55 -16.94
CA ASP A 180 -13.88 11.02 -15.72
C ASP A 180 -13.24 12.12 -14.86
N CYS A 181 -12.78 13.21 -15.48
CA CYS A 181 -12.13 14.30 -14.76
C CYS A 181 -13.05 15.02 -13.76
N PRO A 182 -14.28 15.42 -14.09
CA PRO A 182 -15.19 15.99 -13.09
C PRO A 182 -15.37 15.11 -11.88
N VAL A 183 -15.56 13.79 -12.07
CA VAL A 183 -15.77 12.84 -10.96
C VAL A 183 -14.53 12.75 -10.07
N LEU A 184 -13.32 12.71 -10.65
CA LEU A 184 -12.09 12.71 -9.86
C LEU A 184 -11.94 13.99 -9.04
N PHE A 185 -12.23 15.16 -9.65
CA PHE A 185 -12.14 16.45 -8.97
C PHE A 185 -13.25 16.67 -7.94
N ASP A 186 -14.41 16.01 -8.07
CA ASP A 186 -15.44 15.98 -7.04
C ASP A 186 -15.02 15.13 -5.81
N GLN A 187 -14.09 14.16 -5.97
CA GLN A 187 -13.49 13.43 -4.86
C GLN A 187 -12.46 14.26 -4.08
N LEU A 188 -11.87 15.29 -4.70
CA LEU A 188 -10.82 16.12 -4.11
C LEU A 188 -11.26 16.77 -2.78
N PRO A 189 -12.36 17.57 -2.71
CA PRO A 189 -12.75 18.23 -1.47
C PRO A 189 -13.10 17.24 -0.33
N ILE A 190 -13.48 16.01 -0.69
CA ILE A 190 -13.72 14.94 0.30
C ILE A 190 -12.40 14.46 0.90
N LEU A 191 -11.39 14.25 0.05
CA LEU A 191 -10.05 13.83 0.50
C LEU A 191 -9.36 14.94 1.29
N GLU A 192 -9.45 16.19 0.81
CA GLU A 192 -8.96 17.41 1.46
C GLU A 192 -9.58 17.57 2.85
N GLY A 193 -10.89 17.51 2.98
CA GLY A 193 -11.58 17.60 4.27
C GLY A 193 -11.12 16.50 5.25
N TRP A 194 -10.75 15.31 4.77
CA TRP A 194 -10.18 14.26 5.61
C TRP A 194 -8.76 14.64 6.07
N THR A 195 -7.86 15.09 5.18
CA THR A 195 -6.48 15.47 5.52
C THR A 195 -6.45 16.66 6.49
N GLU A 196 -7.26 17.67 6.24
CA GLU A 196 -7.42 18.85 7.09
C GLU A 196 -7.91 18.50 8.50
N ALA A 197 -8.91 17.60 8.61
CA ALA A 197 -9.40 17.16 9.90
C ALA A 197 -8.27 16.47 10.69
N ARG A 198 -7.43 15.66 10.04
CA ARG A 198 -6.25 15.03 10.68
C ARG A 198 -5.20 16.06 11.08
N ALA A 199 -4.97 17.07 10.26
CA ALA A 199 -4.07 18.17 10.58
C ALA A 199 -4.53 18.94 11.82
N ARG A 200 -5.83 19.29 11.88
CA ARG A 200 -6.42 19.97 13.06
C ARG A 200 -6.34 19.12 14.34
N GLU A 201 -6.45 17.79 14.22
CA GLU A 201 -6.25 16.86 15.35
C GLU A 201 -4.77 16.75 15.77
N GLY A 202 -3.83 17.30 15.00
CA GLY A 202 -2.41 17.10 15.20
C GLY A 202 -1.95 15.66 15.00
N ALA A 203 -2.68 14.87 14.23
CA ALA A 203 -2.36 13.47 13.96
C ALA A 203 -1.22 13.33 12.95
N ALA A 204 -0.39 12.29 13.10
CA ALA A 204 0.42 11.79 12.00
C ALA A 204 -0.49 10.96 11.09
N PHE A 205 -0.54 11.27 9.81
CA PHE A 205 -1.42 10.57 8.86
C PHE A 205 -0.76 10.35 7.51
N VAL A 206 -1.27 9.37 6.79
CA VAL A 206 -0.81 8.97 5.45
C VAL A 206 -2.03 8.66 4.60
N VAL A 207 -2.05 9.16 3.37
CA VAL A 207 -2.96 8.73 2.31
C VAL A 207 -2.17 7.86 1.34
N LEU A 208 -2.62 6.61 1.13
CA LEU A 208 -1.90 5.69 0.27
C LEU A 208 -2.87 4.87 -0.59
N GLY A 209 -2.43 4.52 -1.78
CA GLY A 209 -3.28 3.79 -2.72
C GLY A 209 -3.04 4.16 -4.17
N ASP A 210 -3.92 3.66 -5.01
CA ASP A 210 -4.02 4.03 -6.41
C ASP A 210 -4.84 5.32 -6.56
N TRP A 211 -4.15 6.41 -6.91
CA TRP A 211 -4.79 7.71 -7.14
C TRP A 211 -5.28 7.86 -8.57
N ASN A 212 -4.91 6.92 -9.44
CA ASN A 212 -5.25 6.91 -10.86
C ASN A 212 -4.87 8.22 -11.59
N ARG A 213 -3.87 8.94 -11.04
CA ARG A 213 -3.44 10.23 -11.57
C ARG A 213 -1.95 10.45 -11.33
N ARG A 214 -1.28 11.10 -12.29
CA ARG A 214 0.15 11.44 -12.24
C ARG A 214 0.38 12.73 -11.45
N VAL A 215 0.02 12.73 -10.16
CA VAL A 215 0.06 13.94 -9.31
C VAL A 215 1.47 14.47 -9.05
N ALA A 216 2.52 13.67 -9.27
CA ALA A 216 3.92 14.12 -9.15
C ALA A 216 4.38 14.99 -10.33
N GLY A 217 3.57 15.12 -11.39
CA GLY A 217 3.83 16.00 -12.52
C GLY A 217 3.86 17.47 -12.10
N ALA A 218 4.78 18.25 -12.67
CA ALA A 218 4.92 19.66 -12.34
C ALA A 218 3.61 20.42 -12.62
N GLY A 219 3.08 21.10 -11.60
CA GLY A 219 1.87 21.91 -11.72
C GLY A 219 0.58 21.09 -11.82
N ASP A 220 0.56 19.85 -11.33
CA ASP A 220 -0.67 19.08 -11.28
C ASP A 220 -1.75 19.78 -10.43
N ALA A 221 -2.88 20.10 -11.04
CA ALA A 221 -3.95 20.86 -10.40
C ALA A 221 -4.58 20.12 -9.21
N PHE A 222 -4.69 18.79 -9.26
CA PHE A 222 -5.29 18.01 -8.17
C PHE A 222 -4.42 18.07 -6.91
N LEU A 223 -3.10 17.89 -7.06
CA LEU A 223 -2.18 17.98 -5.92
C LEU A 223 -2.04 19.43 -5.43
N ALA A 224 -2.08 20.41 -6.32
CA ALA A 224 -1.99 21.83 -5.96
C ALA A 224 -3.21 22.26 -5.13
N ASP A 225 -4.41 21.88 -5.55
CA ASP A 225 -5.65 22.16 -4.83
C ASP A 225 -5.66 21.44 -3.46
N LEU A 226 -5.23 20.16 -3.41
CA LEU A 226 -5.14 19.37 -2.17
C LEU A 226 -4.08 19.91 -1.19
N ASN A 227 -3.08 20.64 -1.68
CA ASN A 227 -1.97 21.22 -0.93
C ASN A 227 -2.04 22.75 -0.87
N ASP A 228 -3.21 23.31 -0.67
CA ASP A 228 -3.41 24.77 -0.57
C ASP A 228 -2.75 25.39 0.68
N GLY A 229 -2.38 24.56 1.67
CA GLY A 229 -1.67 24.95 2.89
C GLY A 229 -2.59 25.30 4.07
N GLU A 230 -3.89 25.17 3.91
CA GLU A 230 -4.88 25.48 4.95
C GLU A 230 -5.69 24.25 5.36
N PRO A 231 -5.72 23.89 6.66
CA PRO A 231 -4.96 24.49 7.76
C PRO A 231 -3.48 24.07 7.72
N ALA A 232 -2.63 24.80 8.41
CA ALA A 232 -1.23 24.43 8.56
C ALA A 232 -1.09 22.95 9.01
N GLY A 233 -0.27 22.18 8.30
CA GLY A 233 -0.07 20.76 8.56
C GLY A 233 -0.92 19.80 7.71
N SER A 234 -1.86 20.30 6.88
CA SER A 234 -2.64 19.48 5.93
C SER A 234 -1.82 19.01 4.72
N MET A 235 -0.81 19.79 4.33
CA MET A 235 0.02 19.52 3.16
C MET A 235 0.58 18.10 3.14
N LEU A 236 0.45 17.47 1.98
CA LEU A 236 0.95 16.12 1.72
C LEU A 236 2.33 16.17 1.04
N THR A 237 3.24 15.34 1.53
CA THR A 237 4.52 15.07 0.89
C THR A 237 4.48 13.70 0.21
N LEU A 238 4.70 13.64 -1.10
CA LEU A 238 4.81 12.39 -1.84
C LEU A 238 6.15 11.72 -1.50
N THR A 239 6.11 10.49 -0.96
CA THR A 239 7.32 9.81 -0.50
C THR A 239 8.23 9.34 -1.64
N SER A 240 7.70 9.21 -2.86
CA SER A 240 8.49 8.97 -4.09
C SER A 240 9.39 10.16 -4.45
N GLY A 241 9.04 11.38 -3.99
CA GLY A 241 9.72 12.60 -4.43
C GLY A 241 9.66 12.74 -5.95
N ASN A 242 10.80 13.08 -6.56
CA ASN A 242 10.92 13.24 -8.02
C ASN A 242 11.47 11.96 -8.72
N ARG A 243 11.39 10.80 -8.06
CA ARG A 243 11.88 9.55 -8.68
C ARG A 243 10.94 9.15 -9.82
N PRO A 244 11.47 8.77 -10.99
CA PRO A 244 10.65 8.13 -12.02
C PRO A 244 10.24 6.74 -11.56
N ALA A 245 9.06 6.27 -11.98
CA ALA A 245 8.69 4.87 -11.86
C ALA A 245 9.60 4.01 -12.73
N GLY A 246 9.99 2.85 -12.24
CA GLY A 246 10.98 1.98 -12.89
C GLY A 246 10.49 0.56 -13.13
N CYS A 247 9.49 0.10 -12.39
CA CYS A 247 9.01 -1.27 -12.44
C CYS A 247 8.33 -1.62 -13.79
N LYS A 248 7.65 -0.68 -14.42
CA LYS A 248 7.06 -0.86 -15.76
C LYS A 248 7.78 0.03 -16.78
N VAL A 249 8.40 -0.59 -17.78
CA VAL A 249 9.18 0.13 -18.80
C VAL A 249 8.35 1.18 -19.53
N ARG A 250 7.07 0.87 -19.79
CA ARG A 250 6.14 1.75 -20.51
C ARG A 250 5.70 2.97 -19.70
N TYR A 251 5.63 2.83 -18.36
CA TYR A 251 5.08 3.85 -17.47
C TYR A 251 6.18 4.39 -16.56
N ARG A 252 6.60 5.64 -16.81
CA ARG A 252 7.69 6.32 -16.08
C ARG A 252 7.19 7.23 -14.98
N GLU A 253 5.87 7.29 -14.78
CA GLU A 253 5.22 8.12 -13.78
C GLU A 253 4.33 7.25 -12.89
N TYR A 254 4.37 7.50 -11.59
CA TYR A 254 3.50 6.84 -10.64
C TYR A 254 2.06 7.32 -10.79
N ILE A 255 1.12 6.42 -10.53
CA ILE A 255 -0.28 6.69 -10.22
C ILE A 255 -0.66 6.13 -8.84
N ASP A 256 0.21 5.28 -8.27
CA ASP A 256 0.17 4.81 -6.90
C ASP A 256 1.04 5.71 -6.03
N PHE A 257 0.53 6.16 -4.89
CA PHE A 257 1.25 7.04 -3.99
C PHE A 257 1.11 6.64 -2.53
N ILE A 258 2.16 6.96 -1.77
CA ILE A 258 2.16 7.07 -0.32
C ILE A 258 2.47 8.55 -0.03
N ALA A 259 1.44 9.29 0.38
CA ALA A 259 1.51 10.70 0.66
C ALA A 259 1.36 10.94 2.16
N THR A 260 2.35 11.59 2.77
CA THR A 260 2.42 11.82 4.22
C THR A 260 2.05 13.25 4.58
N GLY A 261 1.12 13.45 5.52
CA GLY A 261 0.93 14.76 6.14
C GLY A 261 2.16 15.18 6.96
N VAL A 262 2.27 16.44 7.31
CA VAL A 262 3.48 17.06 7.89
C VAL A 262 4.06 16.22 9.04
N ARG A 263 3.25 15.83 10.04
CA ARG A 263 3.76 15.07 11.19
C ARG A 263 4.21 13.64 10.85
N ALA A 264 3.64 13.02 9.83
CA ALA A 264 4.10 11.72 9.35
C ALA A 264 5.36 11.89 8.48
N SER A 265 5.45 12.97 7.70
CA SER A 265 6.63 13.31 6.89
C SER A 265 7.88 13.48 7.76
N GLU A 266 7.77 14.19 8.91
CA GLU A 266 8.85 14.33 9.90
C GLU A 266 9.37 12.99 10.45
N ARG A 267 8.53 11.94 10.40
CA ARG A 267 8.85 10.59 10.87
C ARG A 267 9.21 9.63 9.73
N THR A 268 9.09 10.07 8.49
CA THR A 268 9.43 9.25 7.33
C THR A 268 10.95 9.05 7.29
N VAL A 269 11.38 7.79 7.27
CA VAL A 269 12.80 7.46 7.21
C VAL A 269 13.36 7.85 5.85
N ALA A 270 14.32 8.76 5.85
CA ALA A 270 14.92 9.26 4.61
C ALA A 270 15.47 8.11 3.74
N GLY A 271 15.20 8.15 2.45
CA GLY A 271 15.67 7.14 1.50
C GLY A 271 14.97 5.78 1.60
N SER A 272 13.94 5.64 2.44
CA SER A 272 13.23 4.36 2.64
C SER A 272 12.13 4.09 1.61
N PHE A 273 11.84 5.02 0.70
CA PHE A 273 10.90 4.76 -0.38
C PHE A 273 11.43 3.63 -1.27
N GLU A 274 10.57 2.66 -1.53
CA GLU A 274 10.85 1.46 -2.31
C GLU A 274 9.73 1.27 -3.32
N GLU A 275 10.08 1.03 -4.58
CA GLU A 275 9.23 0.45 -5.59
C GLU A 275 9.66 -1.00 -5.74
N TYR A 276 8.76 -1.95 -5.50
CA TYR A 276 9.07 -3.36 -5.53
C TYR A 276 8.80 -3.94 -6.91
N ASP A 277 9.86 -4.35 -7.59
CA ASP A 277 9.87 -4.82 -9.00
C ASP A 277 9.66 -6.33 -9.15
N TYR A 278 9.01 -6.96 -8.18
CA TYR A 278 8.77 -8.41 -8.15
C TYR A 278 10.05 -9.27 -8.22
N GLY A 279 11.18 -8.73 -7.74
CA GLY A 279 12.46 -9.43 -7.73
C GLY A 279 13.16 -9.45 -9.10
N GLY A 280 12.79 -8.53 -9.99
CA GLY A 280 13.41 -8.35 -11.30
C GLY A 280 12.94 -9.37 -12.35
N VAL A 281 11.79 -10.03 -12.14
CA VAL A 281 11.19 -10.85 -13.21
C VAL A 281 10.74 -9.97 -14.38
N PRO A 282 10.66 -10.52 -15.61
CA PRO A 282 10.18 -9.77 -16.77
C PRO A 282 8.80 -9.15 -16.55
N GLU A 283 8.54 -7.99 -17.15
CA GLU A 283 7.30 -7.22 -16.94
C GLU A 283 6.03 -8.00 -17.30
N ASP A 284 6.09 -8.88 -18.31
CA ASP A 284 4.99 -9.75 -18.74
C ASP A 284 4.70 -10.91 -17.77
N GLU A 285 5.63 -11.18 -16.85
CA GLU A 285 5.45 -12.16 -15.77
C GLU A 285 5.00 -11.53 -14.44
N HIS A 286 4.86 -10.22 -14.38
CA HIS A 286 4.40 -9.54 -13.18
C HIS A 286 2.98 -9.99 -12.79
N PRO A 287 2.73 -10.31 -11.50
CA PRO A 287 1.44 -10.84 -11.06
C PRO A 287 0.34 -9.78 -10.97
N SER A 288 0.69 -8.50 -11.17
CA SER A 288 -0.22 -7.36 -11.29
C SER A 288 0.33 -6.35 -12.29
N ASP A 289 -0.53 -5.58 -12.92
CA ASP A 289 -0.15 -4.44 -13.78
C ASP A 289 0.35 -3.23 -12.97
N HIS A 290 0.22 -3.24 -11.64
CA HIS A 290 0.82 -2.30 -10.70
C HIS A 290 1.95 -2.95 -9.91
N CYS A 291 2.94 -2.14 -9.52
CA CYS A 291 4.03 -2.57 -8.65
C CYS A 291 3.84 -2.00 -7.24
N PRO A 292 4.04 -2.81 -6.19
CA PRO A 292 3.95 -2.31 -4.83
C PRO A 292 4.94 -1.20 -4.56
N ILE A 293 4.50 -0.19 -3.83
CA ILE A 293 5.38 0.85 -3.28
C ILE A 293 5.35 0.80 -1.76
N ALA A 294 6.45 1.14 -1.12
CA ALA A 294 6.56 1.12 0.34
C ALA A 294 7.43 2.24 0.89
N VAL A 295 7.22 2.55 2.18
CA VAL A 295 8.04 3.50 2.93
C VAL A 295 8.11 3.09 4.40
N ARG A 296 9.12 3.58 5.15
CA ARG A 296 9.26 3.38 6.58
C ARG A 296 8.94 4.65 7.35
N ILE A 297 8.14 4.53 8.41
CA ILE A 297 7.74 5.62 9.30
C ILE A 297 8.23 5.27 10.71
N ALA A 298 9.08 6.11 11.29
CA ALA A 298 9.60 5.91 12.64
C ALA A 298 8.50 5.95 13.71
N GLY A 299 8.65 5.12 14.74
CA GLY A 299 7.72 4.98 15.85
C GLY A 299 7.64 6.22 16.77
#